data_2b7c8dd41097fcd6a998af8bd12ebc49
#
_entry.id   2b7c8dd41097fcd6a998af8bd12ebc49
#
_cell.length_a   1.000
_cell.length_b   1.000
_cell.length_c   1.000
_cell.angle_alpha   90.00
_cell.angle_beta   90.00
_cell.angle_gamma   90.00
#
_symmetry.space_group_name_H-M   'P 1'
#
loop_
_entity.id
_entity.type
_entity.pdbx_description
1 polymer ?
#
loop_
_entity_poly.entity_id
_entity_poly.type
_entity_poly.pdbx_seq_one_letter_code
_entity_poly.pdbx_strand_id
1 'polypeptide(L)'
;MSVPSTAELTTVVKFPVNYFLENLAVRSDNSLLVTVLNHKELWFIPAFEQETPQPIRLCSFDQAAMGIVEVEPDVFVICTSDLWGNHASYLHRLDMRGWSPGMPAKVTKILQLQEPVRGLNGASLVGPGVILIADSFAGLIWRVDLAPGASSAKARVWLKHVSMASIPDGPMPDQPGINGLAFAPKTHFLYFTSTAQQLLMRVRVEPHTLEALGEPEFIADGMMGDDLCIDEDSEVAYVATHRQNSIDRVPLQPGKQGSQRNSIAGVPFSEELLGPTSGRWGRLPMQAGKVAFFLTDGGIKGPMPDGSLREARVLRVKF
;
A
#
# COMPACT_ATOMS: atom_id res chain seq x y z
N MET A 1 22.42 -9.42 22.96
CA MET A 1 21.31 -9.26 21.99
C MET A 1 20.71 -7.92 22.31
N SER A 2 20.80 -6.93 21.40
CA SER A 2 20.14 -5.64 21.59
C SER A 2 18.63 -5.87 21.45
N VAL A 3 17.85 -5.41 22.42
CA VAL A 3 16.39 -5.33 22.31
C VAL A 3 16.10 -4.52 21.05
N PRO A 4 15.26 -4.98 20.12
CA PRO A 4 14.87 -4.17 18.96
C PRO A 4 14.25 -2.87 19.49
N SER A 5 14.69 -1.73 18.94
CA SER A 5 14.08 -0.45 19.30
C SER A 5 12.61 -0.50 18.87
N THR A 6 11.71 -0.33 19.80
CA THR A 6 10.28 -0.15 19.49
C THR A 6 10.13 1.17 18.76
N ALA A 7 9.34 1.19 17.67
CA ALA A 7 9.06 2.41 16.95
C ALA A 7 8.19 3.36 17.80
N GLU A 8 8.44 4.66 17.67
CA GLU A 8 7.61 5.69 18.28
C GLU A 8 6.41 5.99 17.37
N LEU A 9 5.20 5.80 17.91
CA LEU A 9 3.93 6.01 17.21
C LEU A 9 3.28 7.31 17.65
N THR A 10 2.95 8.16 16.71
CA THR A 10 2.16 9.37 16.95
C THR A 10 0.94 9.39 16.03
N THR A 11 -0.26 9.55 16.59
CA THR A 11 -1.47 9.76 15.78
C THR A 11 -1.44 11.15 15.16
N VAL A 12 -1.49 11.21 13.83
CA VAL A 12 -1.58 12.44 13.05
C VAL A 12 -3.00 12.94 13.02
N VAL A 13 -3.92 12.05 12.63
CA VAL A 13 -5.34 12.33 12.53
C VAL A 13 -6.14 11.05 12.72
N LYS A 14 -7.36 11.20 13.24
CA LYS A 14 -8.34 10.13 13.39
C LYS A 14 -9.47 10.32 12.39
N PHE A 15 -9.91 9.22 11.81
CA PHE A 15 -11.14 9.14 11.04
C PHE A 15 -12.24 8.49 11.87
N PRO A 16 -13.51 8.76 11.58
CA PRO A 16 -14.62 8.14 12.31
C PRO A 16 -14.55 6.61 12.28
N VAL A 17 -15.24 5.97 13.19
CA VAL A 17 -15.44 4.52 13.18
C VAL A 17 -16.01 4.07 11.83
N ASN A 18 -15.59 2.89 11.36
CA ASN A 18 -15.99 2.31 10.07
C ASN A 18 -15.42 3.05 8.84
N TYR A 19 -14.23 3.66 8.97
CA TYR A 19 -13.42 4.11 7.84
C TYR A 19 -12.27 3.13 7.60
N PHE A 20 -12.26 2.47 6.43
CA PHE A 20 -11.16 1.62 6.03
C PHE A 20 -10.14 2.45 5.24
N LEU A 21 -9.13 2.99 5.94
CA LEU A 21 -8.03 3.68 5.27
C LEU A 21 -7.16 2.61 4.60
N GLU A 22 -7.08 2.63 3.27
CA GLU A 22 -6.49 1.54 2.50
C GLU A 22 -5.04 1.83 2.13
N ASN A 23 -4.81 2.91 1.39
CA ASN A 23 -3.49 3.24 0.84
C ASN A 23 -3.18 4.73 0.95
N LEU A 24 -1.89 5.08 0.87
CA LEU A 24 -1.49 6.49 0.92
C LEU A 24 -0.36 6.81 -0.06
N ALA A 25 -0.34 8.07 -0.48
CA ALA A 25 0.83 8.69 -1.09
C ALA A 25 1.27 9.89 -0.23
N VAL A 26 2.57 10.06 -0.09
CA VAL A 26 3.18 11.19 0.63
C VAL A 26 3.68 12.19 -0.41
N ARG A 27 3.21 13.44 -0.35
CA ARG A 27 3.68 14.52 -1.22
C ARG A 27 5.02 15.08 -0.73
N SER A 28 5.66 15.89 -1.56
CA SER A 28 7.00 16.45 -1.28
C SER A 28 7.04 17.31 -0.01
N ASP A 29 5.92 17.88 0.42
CA ASP A 29 5.76 18.68 1.64
C ASP A 29 5.29 17.86 2.86
N ASN A 30 5.21 16.53 2.74
CA ASN A 30 4.61 15.62 3.71
C ASN A 30 3.11 15.77 3.93
N SER A 31 2.38 16.51 3.10
CA SER A 31 0.94 16.32 3.02
C SER A 31 0.63 14.94 2.44
N LEU A 32 -0.51 14.36 2.81
CA LEU A 32 -0.86 12.99 2.45
C LEU A 32 -2.11 12.95 1.58
N LEU A 33 -2.13 11.99 0.66
CA LEU A 33 -3.33 11.55 -0.04
C LEU A 33 -3.68 10.16 0.47
N VAL A 34 -4.91 9.96 0.91
CA VAL A 34 -5.37 8.70 1.54
C VAL A 34 -6.61 8.19 0.83
N THR A 35 -6.56 6.95 0.37
CA THR A 35 -7.72 6.26 -0.17
C THR A 35 -8.51 5.58 0.94
N VAL A 36 -9.83 5.68 0.87
CA VAL A 36 -10.76 5.04 1.80
C VAL A 36 -11.59 4.02 1.05
N LEU A 37 -11.31 2.75 1.30
CA LEU A 37 -11.85 1.62 0.54
C LEU A 37 -13.37 1.57 0.57
N ASN A 38 -13.96 1.46 1.75
CA ASN A 38 -15.38 1.19 1.94
C ASN A 38 -16.29 2.40 1.69
N HIS A 39 -15.77 3.61 1.85
CA HIS A 39 -16.46 4.84 1.49
C HIS A 39 -16.18 5.29 0.04
N LYS A 40 -15.23 4.62 -0.66
CA LYS A 40 -14.88 4.91 -2.06
C LYS A 40 -14.40 6.34 -2.24
N GLU A 41 -13.59 6.85 -1.32
CA GLU A 41 -13.20 8.25 -1.23
C GLU A 41 -11.70 8.44 -1.33
N LEU A 42 -11.30 9.64 -1.75
CA LEU A 42 -9.95 10.15 -1.67
C LEU A 42 -9.92 11.38 -0.75
N TRP A 43 -8.99 11.36 0.19
CA TRP A 43 -8.80 12.43 1.16
C TRP A 43 -7.40 13.04 1.06
N PHE A 44 -7.32 14.34 1.31
CA PHE A 44 -6.08 15.08 1.50
C PHE A 44 -5.92 15.42 2.98
N ILE A 45 -4.72 15.20 3.49
CA ILE A 45 -4.34 15.57 4.86
C ILE A 45 -3.23 16.59 4.73
N PRO A 46 -3.45 17.85 5.17
CA PRO A 46 -2.42 18.87 5.13
C PRO A 46 -1.13 18.45 5.84
N ALA A 47 0.00 18.94 5.39
CA ALA A 47 1.25 18.82 6.14
C ALA A 47 1.08 19.41 7.55
N PHE A 48 1.67 18.77 8.54
CA PHE A 48 1.48 19.13 9.94
C PHE A 48 2.82 19.16 10.66
N GLU A 49 3.00 20.13 11.54
CA GLU A 49 4.16 20.21 12.44
C GLU A 49 3.74 20.20 13.92
N GLN A 50 2.71 20.94 14.30
CA GLN A 50 2.31 21.12 15.70
C GLN A 50 0.82 20.92 15.95
N GLU A 51 -0.07 21.20 14.97
CA GLU A 51 -1.52 21.08 15.10
C GLU A 51 -2.04 19.83 14.41
N THR A 52 -3.11 19.24 14.94
CA THR A 52 -3.82 18.14 14.28
C THR A 52 -4.43 18.64 12.98
N PRO A 53 -4.01 18.12 11.80
CA PRO A 53 -4.52 18.58 10.53
C PRO A 53 -6.00 18.21 10.37
N GLN A 54 -6.75 19.04 9.65
CA GLN A 54 -8.12 18.74 9.28
C GLN A 54 -8.16 18.06 7.91
N PRO A 55 -8.59 16.78 7.82
CA PRO A 55 -8.70 16.09 6.54
C PRO A 55 -9.71 16.76 5.61
N ILE A 56 -9.39 16.79 4.32
CA ILE A 56 -10.25 17.37 3.27
C ILE A 56 -10.60 16.26 2.28
N ARG A 57 -11.89 15.94 2.13
CA ARG A 57 -12.34 15.01 1.09
C ARG A 57 -12.20 15.66 -0.29
N LEU A 58 -11.42 15.03 -1.17
CA LEU A 58 -11.17 15.53 -2.52
C LEU A 58 -12.24 15.09 -3.50
N CYS A 59 -12.62 13.81 -3.46
CA CYS A 59 -13.64 13.21 -4.33
C CYS A 59 -14.13 11.88 -3.81
N SER A 60 -15.16 11.33 -4.47
CA SER A 60 -15.65 9.96 -4.32
C SER A 60 -15.62 9.26 -5.67
N PHE A 61 -15.54 7.94 -5.65
CA PHE A 61 -15.53 7.05 -6.81
C PHE A 61 -16.76 6.13 -6.82
N ASP A 62 -17.03 5.48 -7.95
CA ASP A 62 -18.10 4.48 -8.03
C ASP A 62 -17.67 3.14 -7.40
N GLN A 63 -16.35 2.84 -7.42
CA GLN A 63 -15.74 1.61 -6.92
C GLN A 63 -14.89 1.87 -5.68
N ALA A 64 -14.52 0.79 -4.96
CA ALA A 64 -13.59 0.87 -3.83
C ALA A 64 -12.27 1.55 -4.26
N ALA A 65 -11.83 2.53 -3.47
CA ALA A 65 -10.57 3.23 -3.70
C ALA A 65 -9.42 2.45 -3.04
N MET A 66 -8.47 2.02 -3.86
CA MET A 66 -7.39 1.11 -3.52
C MET A 66 -6.02 1.82 -3.59
N GLY A 67 -5.04 1.21 -4.22
CA GLY A 67 -3.70 1.73 -4.37
C GLY A 67 -3.63 3.15 -4.97
N ILE A 68 -2.65 3.92 -4.51
CA ILE A 68 -2.32 5.24 -5.04
C ILE A 68 -0.80 5.37 -5.18
N VAL A 69 -0.35 5.91 -6.31
CA VAL A 69 1.09 6.11 -6.59
C VAL A 69 1.34 7.43 -7.30
N GLU A 70 2.37 8.15 -6.86
CA GLU A 70 2.86 9.33 -7.59
C GLU A 70 3.66 8.88 -8.82
N VAL A 71 3.32 9.40 -9.99
CA VAL A 71 3.93 9.01 -11.29
C VAL A 71 4.76 10.14 -11.92
N GLU A 72 4.42 11.37 -11.62
CA GLU A 72 5.18 12.60 -11.86
C GLU A 72 5.01 13.50 -10.64
N PRO A 73 5.85 14.51 -10.41
CA PRO A 73 5.66 15.44 -9.29
C PRO A 73 4.24 15.98 -9.21
N ASP A 74 3.54 15.70 -8.11
CA ASP A 74 2.14 16.08 -7.86
C ASP A 74 1.11 15.54 -8.88
N VAL A 75 1.45 14.48 -9.62
CA VAL A 75 0.52 13.72 -10.46
C VAL A 75 0.44 12.29 -9.95
N PHE A 76 -0.75 11.83 -9.65
CA PHE A 76 -0.98 10.52 -9.03
C PHE A 76 -1.88 9.66 -9.91
N VAL A 77 -1.67 8.35 -9.85
CA VAL A 77 -2.59 7.33 -10.37
C VAL A 77 -3.25 6.63 -9.20
N ILE A 78 -4.58 6.53 -9.23
CA ILE A 78 -5.41 5.89 -8.21
C ILE A 78 -6.07 4.68 -8.85
N CYS A 79 -5.98 3.53 -8.19
CA CYS A 79 -6.65 2.30 -8.55
C CYS A 79 -8.03 2.26 -7.91
N THR A 80 -9.06 1.90 -8.67
CA THR A 80 -10.38 1.60 -8.11
C THR A 80 -10.88 0.26 -8.64
N SER A 81 -11.57 -0.51 -7.79
CA SER A 81 -12.08 -1.84 -8.16
C SER A 81 -13.43 -2.14 -7.51
N ASP A 82 -14.33 -2.74 -8.26
CA ASP A 82 -15.51 -3.42 -7.71
C ASP A 82 -15.09 -4.81 -7.23
N LEU A 83 -14.73 -4.91 -5.96
CA LEU A 83 -14.16 -6.13 -5.38
C LEU A 83 -15.17 -7.28 -5.24
N TRP A 84 -16.46 -6.97 -5.12
CA TRP A 84 -17.50 -7.94 -4.77
C TRP A 84 -18.60 -8.08 -5.80
N GLY A 85 -18.57 -7.33 -6.90
CA GLY A 85 -19.56 -7.34 -7.96
C GLY A 85 -18.99 -7.85 -9.29
N ASN A 86 -18.95 -6.99 -10.28
CA ASN A 86 -18.54 -7.32 -11.65
C ASN A 86 -17.05 -7.15 -11.93
N HIS A 87 -16.26 -6.84 -10.90
CA HIS A 87 -14.81 -6.59 -10.96
C HIS A 87 -14.38 -5.40 -11.85
N ALA A 88 -15.31 -4.50 -12.19
CA ALA A 88 -14.98 -3.31 -12.96
C ALA A 88 -13.88 -2.51 -12.25
N SER A 89 -12.74 -2.37 -12.92
CA SER A 89 -11.53 -1.78 -12.36
C SER A 89 -11.02 -0.67 -13.26
N TYR A 90 -10.65 0.45 -12.64
CA TYR A 90 -10.25 1.66 -13.36
C TYR A 90 -8.99 2.27 -12.76
N LEU A 91 -8.25 3.00 -13.62
CA LEU A 91 -7.21 3.93 -13.19
C LEU A 91 -7.69 5.35 -13.38
N HIS A 92 -7.47 6.15 -12.35
CA HIS A 92 -7.78 7.57 -12.35
C HIS A 92 -6.51 8.38 -12.17
N ARG A 93 -6.35 9.41 -12.99
CA ARG A 93 -5.31 10.42 -12.82
C ARG A 93 -5.81 11.52 -11.92
N LEU A 94 -5.06 11.86 -10.88
CA LEU A 94 -5.24 13.04 -10.04
C LEU A 94 -4.09 14.02 -10.34
N ASP A 95 -4.43 15.26 -10.68
CA ASP A 95 -3.45 16.34 -10.86
C ASP A 95 -3.54 17.33 -9.70
N MET A 96 -2.53 17.34 -8.85
CA MET A 96 -2.43 18.22 -7.69
C MET A 96 -1.53 19.43 -7.95
N ARG A 97 -0.98 19.59 -9.15
CA ARG A 97 -0.13 20.72 -9.51
C ARG A 97 -0.92 22.02 -9.45
N GLY A 98 -0.46 22.95 -8.62
CA GLY A 98 -1.15 24.22 -8.36
C GLY A 98 -2.48 24.09 -7.64
N TRP A 99 -2.84 22.89 -7.14
CA TRP A 99 -4.01 22.72 -6.27
C TRP A 99 -3.75 23.28 -4.87
N SER A 100 -4.77 23.91 -4.31
CA SER A 100 -4.79 24.34 -2.90
C SER A 100 -6.15 24.04 -2.27
N PRO A 101 -6.24 23.94 -0.92
CA PRO A 101 -7.51 23.76 -0.21
C PRO A 101 -8.58 24.74 -0.67
N GLY A 102 -9.79 24.22 -0.91
CA GLY A 102 -10.93 24.99 -1.46
C GLY A 102 -11.08 24.90 -2.98
N MET A 103 -10.05 24.44 -3.71
CA MET A 103 -10.16 24.18 -5.15
C MET A 103 -10.73 22.77 -5.42
N PRO A 104 -11.47 22.55 -6.51
CA PRO A 104 -11.87 21.20 -6.92
C PRO A 104 -10.66 20.38 -7.35
N ALA A 105 -10.61 19.12 -6.91
CA ALA A 105 -9.58 18.19 -7.37
C ALA A 105 -9.81 17.77 -8.84
N LYS A 106 -8.73 17.77 -9.63
CA LYS A 106 -8.79 17.37 -11.05
C LYS A 106 -8.55 15.86 -11.17
N VAL A 107 -9.64 15.08 -11.12
CA VAL A 107 -9.61 13.62 -11.26
C VAL A 107 -10.18 13.24 -12.62
N THR A 108 -9.47 12.39 -13.37
CA THR A 108 -9.86 11.91 -14.70
C THR A 108 -9.65 10.41 -14.80
N LYS A 109 -10.64 9.67 -15.31
CA LYS A 109 -10.49 8.26 -15.64
C LYS A 109 -9.61 8.12 -16.89
N ILE A 110 -8.52 7.35 -16.80
CA ILE A 110 -7.52 7.20 -17.88
C ILE A 110 -7.46 5.80 -18.48
N LEU A 111 -7.98 4.79 -17.75
CA LEU A 111 -8.02 3.40 -18.23
C LEU A 111 -9.13 2.63 -17.52
N GLN A 112 -9.80 1.75 -18.25
CA GLN A 112 -10.56 0.62 -17.71
C GLN A 112 -9.79 -0.66 -18.01
N LEU A 113 -9.44 -1.42 -16.98
CA LEU A 113 -8.79 -2.70 -17.17
C LEU A 113 -9.82 -3.73 -17.67
N GLN A 114 -9.32 -4.66 -18.50
CA GLN A 114 -10.11 -5.76 -19.04
C GLN A 114 -9.75 -7.07 -18.33
N GLU A 115 -10.51 -8.15 -18.61
CA GLU A 115 -10.17 -9.48 -18.12
C GLU A 115 -8.66 -9.81 -18.32
N PRO A 116 -8.01 -10.47 -17.37
CA PRO A 116 -8.58 -11.18 -16.21
C PRO A 116 -8.62 -10.38 -14.90
N VAL A 117 -8.85 -9.06 -14.92
CA VAL A 117 -8.86 -8.24 -13.68
C VAL A 117 -9.92 -8.75 -12.69
N ARG A 118 -9.54 -8.77 -11.39
CA ARG A 118 -10.44 -9.19 -10.29
C ARG A 118 -10.42 -8.24 -9.09
N GLY A 119 -9.33 -7.50 -8.86
CA GLY A 119 -9.26 -6.58 -7.74
C GLY A 119 -7.88 -5.92 -7.63
N LEU A 120 -7.76 -4.71 -8.19
CA LEU A 120 -6.54 -3.92 -8.08
C LEU A 120 -6.27 -3.56 -6.63
N ASN A 121 -4.98 -3.56 -6.24
CA ASN A 121 -4.55 -3.24 -4.91
C ASN A 121 -3.28 -2.36 -4.94
N GLY A 122 -2.23 -2.70 -4.21
CA GLY A 122 -0.99 -1.92 -4.12
C GLY A 122 -0.38 -1.60 -5.48
N ALA A 123 0.21 -0.41 -5.61
CA ALA A 123 0.83 0.04 -6.84
C ALA A 123 2.22 0.64 -6.56
N SER A 124 3.14 0.48 -7.52
CA SER A 124 4.51 1.01 -7.42
C SER A 124 4.99 1.55 -8.76
N LEU A 125 5.62 2.73 -8.74
CA LEU A 125 6.34 3.28 -9.90
C LEU A 125 7.68 2.55 -10.02
N VAL A 126 7.97 1.97 -11.19
CA VAL A 126 9.21 1.19 -11.42
C VAL A 126 10.16 1.87 -12.41
N GLY A 127 9.67 2.86 -13.12
CA GLY A 127 10.46 3.67 -14.05
C GLY A 127 9.60 4.79 -14.64
N PRO A 128 10.18 5.71 -15.40
CA PRO A 128 9.44 6.81 -16.01
C PRO A 128 8.25 6.32 -16.83
N GLY A 129 7.03 6.70 -16.41
CA GLY A 129 5.79 6.34 -17.08
C GLY A 129 5.40 4.85 -16.97
N VAL A 130 6.02 4.06 -16.08
CA VAL A 130 5.68 2.65 -15.89
C VAL A 130 5.37 2.35 -14.45
N ILE A 131 4.14 1.89 -14.19
CA ILE A 131 3.72 1.41 -12.88
C ILE A 131 3.38 -0.09 -12.93
N LEU A 132 3.62 -0.76 -11.81
CA LEU A 132 3.16 -2.12 -11.55
C LEU A 132 2.05 -2.08 -10.52
N ILE A 133 1.01 -2.89 -10.73
CA ILE A 133 -0.18 -2.92 -9.87
C ILE A 133 -0.50 -4.37 -9.51
N ALA A 134 -0.66 -4.65 -8.23
CA ALA A 134 -1.13 -5.95 -7.74
C ALA A 134 -2.62 -6.15 -8.09
N ASP A 135 -2.96 -7.38 -8.48
CA ASP A 135 -4.34 -7.82 -8.59
C ASP A 135 -4.57 -8.98 -7.61
N SER A 136 -5.17 -8.66 -6.50
CA SER A 136 -5.23 -9.53 -5.32
C SER A 136 -5.99 -10.83 -5.54
N PHE A 137 -7.00 -10.83 -6.41
CA PHE A 137 -7.86 -11.99 -6.63
C PHE A 137 -7.62 -12.67 -7.98
N ALA A 138 -7.01 -11.98 -8.95
CA ALA A 138 -6.47 -12.62 -10.15
C ALA A 138 -5.10 -13.29 -9.90
N GLY A 139 -4.42 -12.94 -8.81
CA GLY A 139 -3.12 -13.50 -8.41
C GLY A 139 -2.01 -13.16 -9.39
N LEU A 140 -1.94 -11.90 -9.81
CA LEU A 140 -0.98 -11.43 -10.81
C LEU A 140 -0.59 -9.96 -10.58
N ILE A 141 0.40 -9.52 -11.32
CA ILE A 141 0.82 -8.11 -11.39
C ILE A 141 0.53 -7.59 -12.80
N TRP A 142 -0.15 -6.45 -12.87
CA TRP A 142 -0.30 -5.67 -14.09
C TRP A 142 0.88 -4.74 -14.30
N ARG A 143 1.38 -4.63 -15.54
CA ARG A 143 2.18 -3.51 -16.01
C ARG A 143 1.28 -2.51 -16.71
N VAL A 144 1.46 -1.24 -16.35
CA VAL A 144 0.74 -0.13 -16.95
C VAL A 144 1.76 0.86 -17.50
N ASP A 145 1.72 1.06 -18.81
CA ASP A 145 2.51 2.05 -19.51
C ASP A 145 1.65 3.33 -19.67
N LEU A 146 2.11 4.41 -19.06
CA LEU A 146 1.44 5.71 -19.04
C LEU A 146 1.91 6.59 -20.19
N ALA A 147 0.99 7.25 -20.86
CA ALA A 147 1.33 8.34 -21.76
C ALA A 147 1.86 9.57 -20.97
N PRO A 148 2.59 10.50 -21.61
CA PRO A 148 3.09 11.72 -20.96
C PRO A 148 2.00 12.45 -20.17
N GLY A 149 2.33 12.88 -18.94
CA GLY A 149 1.40 13.51 -18.02
C GLY A 149 0.30 12.57 -17.52
N ALA A 150 0.47 11.26 -17.66
CA ALA A 150 -0.52 10.23 -17.33
C ALA A 150 -1.90 10.50 -17.97
N SER A 151 -1.91 11.03 -19.20
CA SER A 151 -3.15 11.43 -19.90
C SER A 151 -3.98 10.23 -20.40
N SER A 152 -3.34 9.09 -20.62
CA SER A 152 -3.93 7.80 -20.94
C SER A 152 -2.98 6.67 -20.52
N ALA A 153 -3.44 5.44 -20.55
CA ALA A 153 -2.65 4.28 -20.15
C ALA A 153 -2.97 3.04 -20.98
N LYS A 154 -2.01 2.10 -21.02
CA LYS A 154 -2.20 0.74 -21.55
C LYS A 154 -1.75 -0.24 -20.48
N ALA A 155 -2.54 -1.32 -20.27
CA ALA A 155 -2.21 -2.36 -19.31
C ALA A 155 -2.03 -3.72 -19.99
N ARG A 156 -1.11 -4.52 -19.42
CA ARG A 156 -0.95 -5.94 -19.73
C ARG A 156 -0.53 -6.70 -18.48
N VAL A 157 -0.74 -7.99 -18.48
CA VAL A 157 -0.18 -8.85 -17.43
C VAL A 157 1.35 -8.78 -17.50
N TRP A 158 1.98 -8.47 -16.37
CA TRP A 158 3.44 -8.41 -16.25
C TRP A 158 4.00 -9.72 -15.69
N LEU A 159 3.38 -10.25 -14.63
CA LEU A 159 3.79 -11.48 -13.98
C LEU A 159 2.59 -12.18 -13.33
N LYS A 160 2.57 -13.49 -13.39
CA LYS A 160 1.65 -14.34 -12.63
C LYS A 160 2.46 -15.48 -12.02
N HIS A 161 2.30 -15.70 -10.72
CA HIS A 161 3.02 -16.75 -10.00
C HIS A 161 2.15 -17.32 -8.88
N VAL A 162 2.39 -18.57 -8.51
CA VAL A 162 1.61 -19.27 -7.46
C VAL A 162 1.62 -18.55 -6.11
N SER A 163 2.72 -17.89 -5.76
CA SER A 163 2.83 -17.11 -4.51
C SER A 163 1.92 -15.87 -4.46
N MET A 164 1.32 -15.50 -5.58
CA MET A 164 0.41 -14.35 -5.70
C MET A 164 -1.06 -14.72 -5.53
N ALA A 165 -1.39 -16.02 -5.55
CA ALA A 165 -2.76 -16.48 -5.53
C ALA A 165 -3.45 -16.25 -4.18
N SER A 166 -4.72 -15.86 -4.20
CA SER A 166 -5.62 -15.95 -3.06
C SER A 166 -5.95 -17.42 -2.74
N ILE A 167 -6.52 -17.69 -1.57
CA ILE A 167 -6.91 -19.04 -1.13
C ILE A 167 -8.43 -19.05 -0.86
N PRO A 168 -9.28 -19.10 -1.88
CA PRO A 168 -10.73 -18.98 -1.73
C PRO A 168 -11.36 -20.11 -0.92
N ASP A 169 -10.75 -21.29 -0.91
CA ASP A 169 -11.19 -22.45 -0.11
C ASP A 169 -10.46 -22.56 1.24
N GLY A 170 -9.71 -21.54 1.62
CA GLY A 170 -8.96 -21.48 2.87
C GLY A 170 -9.82 -21.03 4.07
N PRO A 171 -9.22 -20.99 5.27
CA PRO A 171 -9.91 -20.57 6.50
C PRO A 171 -10.34 -19.10 6.49
N MET A 172 -9.76 -18.28 5.61
CA MET A 172 -10.08 -16.87 5.42
C MET A 172 -10.20 -16.56 3.93
N PRO A 173 -11.30 -16.96 3.29
CA PRO A 173 -11.46 -16.93 1.82
C PRO A 173 -11.52 -15.52 1.23
N ASP A 174 -11.80 -14.51 2.04
CA ASP A 174 -11.88 -13.11 1.66
C ASP A 174 -10.51 -12.39 1.72
N GLN A 175 -9.44 -13.11 2.11
CA GLN A 175 -8.11 -12.53 2.10
C GLN A 175 -7.55 -12.39 0.68
N PRO A 176 -6.95 -11.23 0.37
CA PRO A 176 -6.23 -11.04 -0.87
C PRO A 176 -5.05 -12.00 -1.00
N GLY A 177 -4.72 -12.42 -2.21
CA GLY A 177 -3.44 -13.03 -2.53
C GLY A 177 -2.34 -11.97 -2.46
N ILE A 178 -1.73 -11.65 -3.62
CA ILE A 178 -0.80 -10.52 -3.71
C ILE A 178 -1.51 -9.22 -3.27
N ASN A 179 -0.80 -8.36 -2.52
CA ASN A 179 -1.37 -7.17 -1.92
C ASN A 179 -0.46 -5.94 -2.16
N GLY A 180 0.41 -5.60 -1.25
CA GLY A 180 1.32 -4.47 -1.38
C GLY A 180 2.47 -4.68 -2.36
N LEU A 181 2.89 -3.60 -3.01
CA LEU A 181 4.05 -3.55 -3.90
C LEU A 181 5.00 -2.42 -3.49
N ALA A 182 6.30 -2.71 -3.46
CA ALA A 182 7.34 -1.71 -3.26
C ALA A 182 8.55 -1.99 -4.16
N PHE A 183 8.87 -1.06 -5.04
CA PHE A 183 10.07 -1.12 -5.87
C PHE A 183 11.26 -0.50 -5.16
N ALA A 184 12.38 -1.20 -5.18
CA ALA A 184 13.66 -0.82 -4.63
C ALA A 184 14.60 -0.41 -5.77
N PRO A 185 14.75 0.89 -6.06
CA PRO A 185 15.43 1.37 -7.26
C PRO A 185 16.94 1.14 -7.28
N LYS A 186 17.61 1.05 -6.12
CA LYS A 186 19.07 0.80 -6.05
C LYS A 186 19.42 -0.64 -6.41
N THR A 187 18.57 -1.58 -5.99
CA THR A 187 18.79 -3.03 -6.17
C THR A 187 17.99 -3.61 -7.33
N HIS A 188 17.06 -2.84 -7.92
CA HIS A 188 16.13 -3.27 -8.96
C HIS A 188 15.30 -4.49 -8.59
N PHE A 189 14.85 -4.59 -7.33
CA PHE A 189 13.89 -5.58 -6.92
C PHE A 189 12.51 -4.95 -6.69
N LEU A 190 11.47 -5.63 -7.16
CA LEU A 190 10.10 -5.41 -6.72
C LEU A 190 9.81 -6.38 -5.59
N TYR A 191 9.47 -5.85 -4.42
CA TYR A 191 9.00 -6.62 -3.27
C TYR A 191 7.48 -6.63 -3.27
N PHE A 192 6.89 -7.76 -2.86
CA PHE A 192 5.44 -7.87 -2.70
C PHE A 192 5.07 -8.75 -1.53
N THR A 193 3.95 -8.41 -0.90
CA THR A 193 3.28 -9.22 0.10
C THR A 193 2.24 -10.13 -0.55
N SER A 194 2.01 -11.29 0.05
CA SER A 194 0.87 -12.16 -0.26
C SER A 194 0.15 -12.48 1.04
N THR A 195 -0.99 -11.83 1.27
CA THR A 195 -1.66 -11.86 2.56
C THR A 195 -2.21 -13.25 2.87
N ALA A 196 -2.92 -13.87 1.93
CA ALA A 196 -3.51 -15.20 2.11
C ALA A 196 -2.46 -16.29 2.32
N GLN A 197 -1.32 -16.18 1.65
CA GLN A 197 -0.22 -17.14 1.77
C GLN A 197 0.80 -16.74 2.85
N GLN A 198 0.62 -15.57 3.47
CA GLN A 198 1.48 -15.03 4.54
C GLN A 198 2.96 -14.91 4.12
N LEU A 199 3.22 -14.42 2.91
CA LEU A 199 4.56 -14.35 2.32
C LEU A 199 5.00 -12.91 2.09
N LEU A 200 6.33 -12.68 2.24
CA LEU A 200 7.05 -11.58 1.60
C LEU A 200 7.95 -12.18 0.53
N MET A 201 7.80 -11.70 -0.69
CA MET A 201 8.52 -12.17 -1.87
C MET A 201 9.19 -10.99 -2.56
N ARG A 202 10.15 -11.27 -3.45
CA ARG A 202 10.70 -10.28 -4.37
C ARG A 202 10.91 -10.88 -5.74
N VAL A 203 10.93 -10.03 -6.76
CA VAL A 203 11.32 -10.40 -8.13
C VAL A 203 12.22 -9.33 -8.71
N ARG A 204 13.24 -9.73 -9.45
CA ARG A 204 14.15 -8.79 -10.08
C ARG A 204 13.49 -8.12 -11.28
N VAL A 205 13.68 -6.80 -11.39
CA VAL A 205 13.20 -6.00 -12.53
C VAL A 205 14.38 -5.69 -13.43
N GLU A 206 14.27 -5.97 -14.73
CA GLU A 206 15.31 -5.64 -15.69
C GLU A 206 15.38 -4.10 -15.84
N PRO A 207 16.56 -3.47 -15.67
CA PRO A 207 16.66 -2.01 -15.58
C PRO A 207 16.20 -1.21 -16.81
N HIS A 208 16.33 -1.78 -18.01
CA HIS A 208 16.02 -1.07 -19.25
C HIS A 208 14.62 -1.36 -19.76
N THR A 209 14.20 -2.61 -19.73
CA THR A 209 12.88 -3.03 -20.24
C THR A 209 11.80 -2.95 -19.20
N LEU A 210 12.17 -2.94 -17.91
CA LEU A 210 11.29 -3.01 -16.74
C LEU A 210 10.43 -4.29 -16.73
N GLU A 211 10.95 -5.37 -17.34
CA GLU A 211 10.33 -6.70 -17.30
C GLU A 211 10.82 -7.50 -16.09
N ALA A 212 10.03 -8.51 -15.70
CA ALA A 212 10.45 -9.46 -14.67
C ALA A 212 11.65 -10.29 -15.16
N LEU A 213 12.66 -10.40 -14.32
CA LEU A 213 13.86 -11.19 -14.60
C LEU A 213 13.91 -12.40 -13.65
N GLY A 214 13.47 -13.55 -14.15
CA GLY A 214 13.39 -14.78 -13.38
C GLY A 214 12.10 -14.91 -12.56
N GLU A 215 12.07 -15.93 -11.69
CA GLU A 215 10.94 -16.23 -10.83
C GLU A 215 11.01 -15.44 -9.51
N PRO A 216 9.88 -15.20 -8.82
CA PRO A 216 9.88 -14.62 -7.50
C PRO A 216 10.69 -15.42 -6.47
N GLU A 217 11.49 -14.71 -5.68
CA GLU A 217 12.32 -15.24 -4.61
C GLU A 217 11.63 -15.06 -3.26
N PHE A 218 11.71 -16.08 -2.42
CA PHE A 218 11.20 -16.06 -1.04
C PHE A 218 12.11 -15.19 -0.15
N ILE A 219 11.50 -14.33 0.68
CA ILE A 219 12.18 -13.53 1.70
C ILE A 219 11.79 -13.97 3.11
N ALA A 220 10.49 -13.97 3.42
CA ALA A 220 9.98 -14.32 4.74
C ALA A 220 8.53 -14.83 4.67
N ASP A 221 8.07 -15.47 5.74
CA ASP A 221 6.72 -15.99 5.89
C ASP A 221 6.09 -15.67 7.26
N GLY A 222 4.86 -16.16 7.45
CA GLY A 222 4.13 -16.07 8.71
C GLY A 222 3.55 -14.68 8.98
N MET A 223 3.48 -13.78 7.98
CA MET A 223 2.88 -12.45 8.11
C MET A 223 1.68 -12.26 7.18
N MET A 224 0.57 -11.83 7.73
CA MET A 224 -0.60 -11.39 6.96
C MET A 224 -0.34 -9.97 6.42
N GLY A 225 0.74 -9.85 5.60
CA GLY A 225 1.22 -8.56 5.12
C GLY A 225 0.21 -7.90 4.20
N ASP A 226 -0.02 -6.62 4.42
CA ASP A 226 -0.72 -5.70 3.54
C ASP A 226 0.33 -4.91 2.75
N ASP A 227 0.43 -3.60 2.88
CA ASP A 227 1.47 -2.83 2.22
C ASP A 227 2.79 -2.75 3.03
N LEU A 228 3.83 -2.19 2.42
CA LEU A 228 5.17 -2.17 2.98
C LEU A 228 5.98 -0.94 2.56
N CYS A 229 6.96 -0.56 3.40
CA CYS A 229 8.05 0.34 3.04
C CYS A 229 9.37 -0.42 2.96
N ILE A 230 10.21 -0.11 1.99
CA ILE A 230 11.57 -0.67 1.85
C ILE A 230 12.60 0.39 2.28
N ASP A 231 13.51 0.02 3.16
CA ASP A 231 14.76 0.74 3.42
C ASP A 231 15.90 -0.07 2.82
N GLU A 232 16.35 0.36 1.64
CA GLU A 232 17.42 -0.33 0.91
C GLU A 232 18.78 -0.16 1.58
N ASP A 233 19.00 0.95 2.29
CA ASP A 233 20.28 1.22 2.95
C ASP A 233 20.49 0.33 4.17
N SER A 234 19.43 0.04 4.90
CA SER A 234 19.43 -0.88 6.03
C SER A 234 19.07 -2.33 5.64
N GLU A 235 18.76 -2.58 4.38
CA GLU A 235 18.30 -3.89 3.85
C GLU A 235 17.12 -4.48 4.64
N VAL A 236 16.09 -3.66 4.89
CA VAL A 236 14.89 -4.08 5.63
C VAL A 236 13.60 -3.64 4.96
N ALA A 237 12.53 -4.42 5.16
CA ALA A 237 11.15 -4.01 4.93
C ALA A 237 10.45 -3.73 6.26
N TYR A 238 9.53 -2.77 6.25
CA TYR A 238 8.56 -2.54 7.30
C TYR A 238 7.18 -2.85 6.73
N VAL A 239 6.59 -3.94 7.20
CA VAL A 239 5.36 -4.53 6.67
C VAL A 239 4.19 -4.25 7.61
N ALA A 240 3.13 -3.63 7.12
CA ALA A 240 1.85 -3.56 7.81
C ALA A 240 1.21 -4.95 7.82
N THR A 241 0.95 -5.53 8.99
CA THR A 241 0.35 -6.87 9.08
C THR A 241 -1.10 -6.74 9.52
N HIS A 242 -1.98 -6.54 8.55
CA HIS A 242 -3.34 -6.09 8.72
C HIS A 242 -4.11 -6.79 9.84
N ARG A 243 -4.37 -8.11 9.70
CA ARG A 243 -5.12 -8.89 10.71
C ARG A 243 -4.28 -9.38 11.89
N GLN A 244 -2.98 -9.19 11.83
CA GLN A 244 -2.08 -9.47 12.97
C GLN A 244 -1.89 -8.26 13.86
N ASN A 245 -2.32 -7.06 13.42
CA ASN A 245 -2.27 -5.84 14.21
C ASN A 245 -0.86 -5.41 14.62
N SER A 246 0.11 -5.57 13.72
CA SER A 246 1.49 -5.13 13.98
C SER A 246 2.14 -4.48 12.75
N ILE A 247 3.21 -3.75 12.99
CA ILE A 247 4.18 -3.37 11.96
C ILE A 247 5.43 -4.19 12.22
N ASP A 248 5.80 -4.99 11.24
CA ASP A 248 6.93 -5.90 11.36
C ASP A 248 8.14 -5.41 10.57
N ARG A 249 9.30 -5.43 11.21
CA ARG A 249 10.60 -5.25 10.56
C ARG A 249 11.12 -6.59 10.06
N VAL A 250 11.42 -6.67 8.76
CA VAL A 250 11.83 -7.90 8.08
C VAL A 250 13.14 -7.65 7.32
N PRO A 251 14.23 -8.36 7.62
CA PRO A 251 15.44 -8.32 6.80
C PRO A 251 15.18 -8.83 5.38
N LEU A 252 15.77 -8.16 4.37
CA LEU A 252 15.56 -8.45 2.95
C LEU A 252 16.49 -9.53 2.38
N GLN A 253 17.32 -10.15 3.20
CA GLN A 253 18.22 -11.21 2.76
C GLN A 253 17.47 -12.51 2.52
N PRO A 254 17.61 -13.14 1.31
CA PRO A 254 16.92 -14.39 1.01
C PRO A 254 17.38 -15.55 1.87
N GLY A 255 16.49 -16.51 2.13
CA GLY A 255 16.87 -17.89 2.38
C GLY A 255 16.96 -18.36 3.81
N LYS A 256 16.35 -17.72 4.81
CA LYS A 256 16.20 -18.33 6.14
C LYS A 256 14.73 -18.35 6.56
N GLN A 257 14.08 -19.50 6.39
CA GLN A 257 12.73 -19.74 6.95
C GLN A 257 12.69 -19.38 8.44
N GLY A 258 11.65 -18.65 8.86
CA GLY A 258 11.44 -18.23 10.23
C GLY A 258 12.44 -17.21 10.75
N SER A 259 13.22 -16.57 9.90
CA SER A 259 14.32 -15.72 10.30
C SER A 259 13.89 -14.27 10.57
N GLN A 260 14.04 -13.89 11.82
CA GLN A 260 14.33 -12.51 12.28
C GLN A 260 13.28 -11.43 11.99
N ARG A 261 12.02 -11.81 11.70
CA ARG A 261 10.89 -10.87 11.74
C ARG A 261 10.68 -10.42 13.20
N ASN A 262 10.64 -9.10 13.41
CA ASN A 262 10.34 -8.52 14.71
C ASN A 262 9.22 -7.51 14.58
N SER A 263 8.18 -7.64 15.40
CA SER A 263 7.17 -6.57 15.53
C SER A 263 7.83 -5.38 16.22
N ILE A 264 7.80 -4.23 15.56
CA ILE A 264 8.37 -2.98 16.08
C ILE A 264 7.29 -2.03 16.58
N ALA A 265 6.04 -2.27 16.22
CA ALA A 265 4.86 -1.56 16.69
C ALA A 265 3.67 -2.50 16.73
N GLY A 266 2.80 -2.36 17.73
CA GLY A 266 1.72 -3.28 18.01
C GLY A 266 2.22 -4.62 18.57
N VAL A 267 1.30 -5.37 19.14
CA VAL A 267 1.54 -6.75 19.59
C VAL A 267 0.65 -7.64 18.74
N PRO A 268 1.18 -8.68 18.09
CA PRO A 268 0.38 -9.54 17.23
C PRO A 268 -0.91 -10.03 17.89
N PHE A 269 -2.03 -9.87 17.19
CA PHE A 269 -3.39 -10.21 17.61
C PHE A 269 -3.90 -9.47 18.85
N SER A 270 -3.26 -8.33 19.22
CA SER A 270 -3.74 -7.44 20.31
C SER A 270 -4.46 -6.22 19.74
N GLU A 271 -5.05 -5.45 20.64
CA GLU A 271 -5.88 -4.27 20.33
C GLU A 271 -5.06 -2.97 20.22
N GLU A 272 -3.76 -3.03 20.45
CA GLU A 272 -2.89 -1.86 20.52
C GLU A 272 -2.79 -1.12 19.18
N LEU A 273 -2.69 -1.88 18.08
CA LEU A 273 -2.62 -1.38 16.71
C LEU A 273 -3.61 -2.14 15.81
N LEU A 274 -4.84 -1.63 15.69
CA LEU A 274 -5.89 -2.33 14.95
C LEU A 274 -5.83 -2.08 13.45
N GLY A 275 -5.59 -3.16 12.69
CA GLY A 275 -5.70 -3.19 11.23
C GLY A 275 -4.76 -2.22 10.51
N PRO A 276 -3.43 -2.28 10.71
CA PRO A 276 -2.51 -1.50 9.88
C PRO A 276 -2.56 -1.98 8.43
N THR A 277 -2.79 -1.04 7.49
CA THR A 277 -3.03 -1.35 6.06
C THR A 277 -1.84 -0.98 5.19
N SER A 278 -1.38 0.25 5.24
CA SER A 278 -0.34 0.73 4.33
C SER A 278 0.69 1.58 5.05
N GLY A 279 1.87 1.69 4.46
CA GLY A 279 2.95 2.53 4.95
C GLY A 279 3.75 3.17 3.82
N ARG A 280 4.21 4.42 4.00
CA ARG A 280 5.09 5.14 3.05
C ARG A 280 6.04 6.05 3.81
N TRP A 281 7.26 6.16 3.29
CA TRP A 281 8.27 7.06 3.84
C TRP A 281 7.84 8.52 3.78
N GLY A 282 8.19 9.27 4.84
CA GLY A 282 8.17 10.73 4.81
C GLY A 282 9.20 11.27 3.80
N ARG A 283 8.90 12.41 3.18
CA ARG A 283 9.68 12.97 2.07
C ARG A 283 10.50 14.20 2.42
N LEU A 284 10.37 14.72 3.63
CA LEU A 284 11.23 15.81 4.07
C LEU A 284 12.68 15.32 4.21
N PRO A 285 13.69 16.22 4.10
CA PRO A 285 15.08 15.86 4.27
C PRO A 285 15.31 15.04 5.54
N MET A 286 16.14 13.99 5.48
CA MET A 286 16.51 13.11 6.58
C MET A 286 15.39 12.20 7.13
N GLN A 287 14.24 12.07 6.44
CA GLN A 287 13.14 11.21 6.89
C GLN A 287 13.16 9.80 6.27
N ALA A 288 13.72 9.62 5.07
CA ALA A 288 13.86 8.30 4.46
C ALA A 288 14.59 7.33 5.42
N GLY A 289 14.03 6.14 5.61
CA GLY A 289 14.53 5.15 6.57
C GLY A 289 14.33 5.49 8.05
N LYS A 290 13.74 6.66 8.39
CA LYS A 290 13.60 7.11 9.78
C LYS A 290 12.18 7.48 10.18
N VAL A 291 11.39 7.99 9.26
CA VAL A 291 10.00 8.41 9.51
C VAL A 291 9.12 7.91 8.38
N ALA A 292 8.07 7.19 8.71
CA ALA A 292 7.05 6.78 7.77
C ALA A 292 5.66 7.15 8.28
N PHE A 293 4.70 7.19 7.37
CA PHE A 293 3.28 7.31 7.69
C PHE A 293 2.61 5.97 7.44
N PHE A 294 1.82 5.52 8.42
CA PHE A 294 1.03 4.30 8.34
C PHE A 294 -0.45 4.60 8.51
N LEU A 295 -1.28 3.76 7.91
CA LEU A 295 -2.73 3.81 8.02
C LEU A 295 -3.26 2.65 8.82
N THR A 296 -4.47 2.80 9.39
CA THR A 296 -5.22 1.71 10.01
C THR A 296 -6.67 1.73 9.57
N ASP A 297 -7.37 0.59 9.66
CA ASP A 297 -8.81 0.47 9.41
C ASP A 297 -9.67 0.48 10.69
N GLY A 298 -9.04 0.54 11.86
CA GLY A 298 -9.75 0.50 13.15
C GLY A 298 -10.38 -0.85 13.49
N GLY A 299 -9.93 -1.95 12.84
CA GLY A 299 -10.35 -3.32 13.15
C GLY A 299 -11.53 -3.82 12.29
N ILE A 300 -11.81 -3.23 11.13
CA ILE A 300 -12.93 -3.66 10.27
C ILE A 300 -12.83 -5.14 9.88
N LYS A 301 -11.63 -5.65 9.63
CA LYS A 301 -11.38 -7.06 9.28
C LYS A 301 -10.90 -7.93 10.44
N GLY A 302 -10.66 -7.34 11.58
CA GLY A 302 -10.26 -8.00 12.82
C GLY A 302 -10.80 -7.20 14.00
N PRO A 303 -12.14 -7.21 14.23
CA PRO A 303 -12.75 -6.40 15.29
C PRO A 303 -12.28 -6.85 16.67
N MET A 304 -12.49 -5.96 17.64
CA MET A 304 -12.30 -6.26 19.05
C MET A 304 -13.07 -7.54 19.47
N PRO A 305 -12.67 -8.24 20.54
CA PRO A 305 -13.39 -9.41 21.04
C PRO A 305 -14.87 -9.16 21.33
N ASP A 306 -15.25 -7.93 21.63
CA ASP A 306 -16.64 -7.50 21.82
C ASP A 306 -17.36 -7.12 20.51
N GLY A 307 -16.68 -7.31 19.35
CA GLY A 307 -17.19 -6.96 18.02
C GLY A 307 -17.16 -5.46 17.71
N SER A 308 -16.65 -4.63 18.62
CA SER A 308 -16.59 -3.17 18.39
C SER A 308 -15.46 -2.79 17.45
N LEU A 309 -15.65 -1.68 16.72
CA LEU A 309 -14.64 -1.04 15.89
C LEU A 309 -14.06 0.19 16.61
N ARG A 310 -12.89 0.59 16.22
CA ARG A 310 -12.25 1.83 16.68
C ARG A 310 -12.12 2.84 15.54
N GLU A 311 -11.80 4.07 15.90
CA GLU A 311 -11.44 5.10 14.93
C GLU A 311 -10.25 4.66 14.11
N ALA A 312 -10.33 4.76 12.78
CA ALA A 312 -9.19 4.57 11.91
C ALA A 312 -8.19 5.73 12.08
N ARG A 313 -6.91 5.46 11.91
CA ARG A 313 -5.86 6.43 12.21
C ARG A 313 -4.84 6.55 11.09
N VAL A 314 -4.36 7.77 10.90
CA VAL A 314 -3.10 8.03 10.23
C VAL A 314 -2.03 8.18 11.31
N LEU A 315 -0.99 7.39 11.22
CA LEU A 315 0.09 7.32 12.19
C LEU A 315 1.37 7.85 11.56
N ARG A 316 2.12 8.64 12.32
CA ARG A 316 3.53 8.90 12.05
C ARG A 316 4.34 7.93 12.90
N VAL A 317 5.20 7.18 12.24
CA VAL A 317 6.06 6.18 12.85
C VAL A 317 7.51 6.64 12.72
N LYS A 318 8.23 6.68 13.83
CA LYS A 318 9.65 7.03 13.87
C LYS A 318 10.43 5.80 14.32
N PHE A 319 11.39 5.38 13.49
CA PHE A 319 12.22 4.19 13.69
C PHE A 319 13.53 4.51 14.39
#